data_883f8c1b9d1ba4b88c4931c6b2df2191
#
_entry.id   883f8c1b9d1ba4b88c4931c6b2df2191
#
_cell.length_a   1.000
_cell.length_b   1.000
_cell.length_c   1.000
_cell.angle_alpha   90.00
_cell.angle_beta   90.00
_cell.angle_gamma   90.00
#
_symmetry.space_group_name_H-M   'P 1'
#
loop_
_entity.id
_entity.type
_entity.pdbx_description
1 polymer ?
#
loop_
_entity_poly.entity_id
_entity_poly.type
_entity_poly.pdbx_seq_one_letter_code
_entity_poly.pdbx_strand_id
1 'polypeptide(L)'
;MLVRAVVVSFMLAMIGISSAAVAAPARPAVQVSMDDYFGDWQGTATAMSETDEDFPTSKRDIALTITKSDIGGFLVSWSTLQRQKGNPKAPLEVLKSTTVEFVPAIVPNTWKAKAEVDPYNGGILYWARLDGSGLVISSFTINGDGKPEYQTYRRRISGKDMRLEFSNVTDGKFVRTVKGALKKLRSR
;
A
#
# COMPACT_ATOMS: atom_id res chain seq x y z
N MET A 1 -75.05 50.04 4.77
CA MET A 1 -74.32 50.04 3.50
C MET A 1 -73.09 49.17 3.67
N LEU A 2 -73.13 47.92 3.12
CA LEU A 2 -72.06 46.94 3.22
C LEU A 2 -71.20 47.07 1.99
N VAL A 3 -69.88 47.35 2.14
CA VAL A 3 -68.91 47.30 1.07
C VAL A 3 -68.18 45.96 1.21
N ARG A 4 -68.38 45.06 0.23
CA ARG A 4 -67.65 43.79 0.09
C ARG A 4 -66.28 44.02 -0.59
N ALA A 5 -65.22 43.74 0.09
CA ALA A 5 -63.89 43.68 -0.48
C ALA A 5 -63.65 42.28 -1.12
N VAL A 6 -63.35 42.27 -2.41
CA VAL A 6 -62.94 41.08 -3.15
C VAL A 6 -61.41 40.95 -3.06
N VAL A 7 -60.92 39.86 -2.44
CA VAL A 7 -59.50 39.53 -2.40
C VAL A 7 -59.22 38.59 -3.59
N VAL A 8 -58.44 39.06 -4.57
CA VAL A 8 -57.95 38.26 -5.67
C VAL A 8 -56.62 37.65 -5.25
N SER A 9 -56.60 36.33 -4.98
CA SER A 9 -55.36 35.57 -4.71
C SER A 9 -54.66 35.24 -6.03
N PHE A 10 -53.49 35.80 -6.21
CA PHE A 10 -52.57 35.42 -7.30
C PHE A 10 -51.75 34.20 -6.86
N MET A 11 -52.04 33.03 -7.43
CA MET A 11 -51.22 31.82 -7.26
C MET A 11 -50.06 31.86 -8.24
N LEU A 12 -48.84 32.12 -7.72
CA LEU A 12 -47.61 32.07 -8.48
C LEU A 12 -47.11 30.60 -8.55
N ALA A 13 -47.29 29.97 -9.69
CA ALA A 13 -46.79 28.60 -9.93
C ALA A 13 -45.26 28.67 -10.20
N MET A 14 -44.47 28.26 -9.23
CA MET A 14 -43.03 28.04 -9.41
C MET A 14 -42.79 26.76 -10.17
N ILE A 15 -42.41 26.85 -11.43
CA ILE A 15 -41.92 25.74 -12.23
C ILE A 15 -40.45 25.46 -11.81
N GLY A 16 -40.25 24.47 -10.96
CA GLY A 16 -38.91 23.97 -10.59
C GLY A 16 -38.28 23.22 -11.76
N ILE A 17 -37.28 23.82 -12.40
CA ILE A 17 -36.43 23.13 -13.40
C ILE A 17 -35.47 22.24 -12.63
N SER A 18 -35.79 20.94 -12.50
CA SER A 18 -34.86 19.93 -11.99
C SER A 18 -33.77 19.69 -13.01
N SER A 19 -32.59 20.25 -12.83
CA SER A 19 -31.39 19.91 -13.60
C SER A 19 -30.95 18.50 -13.20
N ALA A 20 -31.24 17.49 -14.01
CA ALA A 20 -30.66 16.17 -13.86
C ALA A 20 -29.16 16.28 -14.17
N ALA A 21 -28.32 16.17 -13.15
CA ALA A 21 -26.89 16.04 -13.31
C ALA A 21 -26.61 14.72 -14.00
N VAL A 22 -26.19 14.75 -15.27
CA VAL A 22 -25.69 13.59 -16.00
C VAL A 22 -24.37 13.18 -15.32
N ALA A 23 -24.41 12.07 -14.57
CA ALA A 23 -23.20 11.49 -13.99
C ALA A 23 -22.24 11.08 -15.15
N ALA A 24 -21.04 11.64 -15.16
CA ALA A 24 -20.01 11.24 -16.10
C ALA A 24 -19.76 9.73 -15.96
N PRO A 25 -19.59 8.97 -17.07
CA PRO A 25 -19.33 7.54 -17.01
C PRO A 25 -18.06 7.29 -16.17
N ALA A 26 -18.18 6.46 -15.13
CA ALA A 26 -17.04 6.04 -14.33
C ALA A 26 -16.03 5.37 -15.26
N ARG A 27 -14.79 5.87 -15.29
CA ARG A 27 -13.70 5.20 -16.00
C ARG A 27 -13.62 3.77 -15.50
N PRO A 28 -13.57 2.75 -16.41
CA PRO A 28 -13.39 1.38 -15.98
C PRO A 28 -12.13 1.30 -15.13
N ALA A 29 -12.26 0.78 -13.92
CA ALA A 29 -11.12 0.53 -13.05
C ALA A 29 -10.18 -0.42 -13.81
N VAL A 30 -8.94 -0.01 -14.03
CA VAL A 30 -7.91 -0.88 -14.61
C VAL A 30 -7.80 -2.07 -13.68
N GLN A 31 -8.22 -3.23 -14.14
CA GLN A 31 -8.16 -4.46 -13.37
C GLN A 31 -6.70 -4.91 -13.36
N VAL A 32 -5.99 -4.62 -12.28
CA VAL A 32 -4.59 -4.99 -12.08
C VAL A 32 -4.51 -6.50 -11.86
N SER A 33 -3.65 -7.18 -12.61
CA SER A 33 -3.35 -8.61 -12.48
C SER A 33 -2.04 -8.83 -11.73
N MET A 34 -1.88 -10.00 -11.09
CA MET A 34 -0.57 -10.40 -10.53
C MET A 34 0.50 -10.51 -11.60
N ASP A 35 0.14 -10.83 -12.85
CA ASP A 35 1.08 -10.92 -13.97
C ASP A 35 1.79 -9.59 -14.27
N ASP A 36 1.16 -8.46 -13.94
CA ASP A 36 1.75 -7.13 -14.11
C ASP A 36 2.95 -6.91 -13.16
N TYR A 37 2.94 -7.59 -12.01
CA TYR A 37 3.97 -7.46 -10.98
C TYR A 37 5.20 -8.32 -11.22
N PHE A 38 5.10 -9.42 -11.98
CA PHE A 38 6.24 -10.31 -12.20
C PHE A 38 7.40 -9.63 -12.92
N GLY A 39 8.61 -9.89 -12.43
CA GLY A 39 9.85 -9.35 -12.98
C GLY A 39 10.76 -8.75 -11.91
N ASP A 40 11.78 -8.07 -12.40
CA ASP A 40 12.78 -7.37 -11.59
C ASP A 40 12.50 -5.87 -11.61
N TRP A 41 12.52 -5.26 -10.44
CA TRP A 41 12.25 -3.85 -10.21
C TRP A 41 13.36 -3.22 -9.38
N GLN A 42 13.75 -2.01 -9.72
CA GLN A 42 14.77 -1.28 -8.99
C GLN A 42 14.44 0.21 -8.90
N GLY A 43 14.84 0.85 -7.81
CA GLY A 43 14.63 2.28 -7.64
C GLY A 43 15.04 2.78 -6.27
N THR A 44 14.50 3.94 -5.92
CA THR A 44 14.87 4.63 -4.68
C THR A 44 13.64 4.98 -3.86
N ALA A 45 13.84 5.13 -2.57
CA ALA A 45 12.81 5.56 -1.63
C ALA A 45 13.39 6.49 -0.55
N THR A 46 12.50 7.20 0.11
CA THR A 46 12.81 7.97 1.32
C THR A 46 12.03 7.37 2.47
N ALA A 47 12.73 7.01 3.52
CA ALA A 47 12.14 6.60 4.79
C ALA A 47 12.06 7.82 5.72
N MET A 48 10.94 7.90 6.45
CA MET A 48 10.71 8.86 7.52
C MET A 48 10.51 8.06 8.81
N SER A 49 11.22 8.45 9.87
CA SER A 49 11.07 7.89 11.21
C SER A 49 10.28 8.87 12.07
N GLU A 50 9.29 8.36 12.78
CA GLU A 50 8.50 9.15 13.74
C GLU A 50 9.11 9.11 15.15
N THR A 51 10.17 8.30 15.33
CA THR A 51 10.82 8.05 16.64
C THR A 51 12.27 8.49 16.71
N ASP A 52 12.84 8.97 15.61
CA ASP A 52 14.23 9.44 15.53
C ASP A 52 14.24 10.93 15.15
N GLU A 53 14.37 11.79 16.15
CA GLU A 53 14.33 13.24 15.98
C GLU A 53 15.58 13.78 15.32
N ASP A 54 16.75 13.16 15.56
CA ASP A 54 18.03 13.60 15.01
C ASP A 54 18.20 13.21 13.54
N PHE A 55 17.69 12.02 13.16
CA PHE A 55 17.80 11.47 11.81
C PHE A 55 16.44 11.03 11.29
N PRO A 56 15.47 11.95 11.15
CA PRO A 56 14.08 11.62 10.81
C PRO A 56 13.94 11.06 9.39
N THR A 57 14.92 11.31 8.51
CA THR A 57 14.86 10.84 7.12
C THR A 57 16.09 10.07 6.70
N SER A 58 15.92 9.05 5.85
CA SER A 58 17.03 8.33 5.23
C SER A 58 16.70 7.90 3.81
N LYS A 59 17.72 7.91 2.94
CA LYS A 59 17.62 7.41 1.57
C LYS A 59 17.76 5.89 1.55
N ARG A 60 17.02 5.26 0.64
CA ARG A 60 16.97 3.82 0.42
C ARG A 60 17.15 3.52 -1.05
N ASP A 61 18.03 2.58 -1.39
CA ASP A 61 17.99 1.92 -2.69
C ASP A 61 17.23 0.61 -2.51
N ILE A 62 16.32 0.32 -3.42
CA ILE A 62 15.43 -0.85 -3.33
C ILE A 62 15.56 -1.66 -4.59
N ALA A 63 15.79 -2.96 -4.42
CA ALA A 63 15.63 -3.96 -5.45
C ALA A 63 14.51 -4.93 -5.03
N LEU A 64 13.68 -5.31 -6.01
CA LEU A 64 12.53 -6.18 -5.81
C LEU A 64 12.45 -7.15 -6.97
N THR A 65 12.32 -8.43 -6.68
CA THR A 65 12.03 -9.49 -7.66
C THR A 65 10.73 -10.18 -7.26
N ILE A 66 9.83 -10.32 -8.21
CA ILE A 66 8.59 -11.09 -8.04
C ILE A 66 8.54 -12.13 -9.14
N THR A 67 8.45 -13.42 -8.77
CA THR A 67 8.38 -14.54 -9.70
C THR A 67 7.15 -15.40 -9.44
N LYS A 68 6.58 -15.94 -10.51
CA LYS A 68 5.45 -16.87 -10.41
C LYS A 68 5.92 -18.18 -9.78
N SER A 69 5.09 -18.79 -8.96
CA SER A 69 5.28 -20.13 -8.40
C SER A 69 4.36 -21.12 -9.14
N ASP A 70 4.80 -22.38 -9.25
CA ASP A 70 4.09 -23.45 -9.96
C ASP A 70 2.71 -23.80 -9.38
N ILE A 71 2.48 -23.43 -8.12
CA ILE A 71 1.24 -23.73 -7.37
C ILE A 71 0.23 -22.58 -7.39
N GLY A 72 0.31 -21.65 -8.36
CA GLY A 72 -0.59 -20.50 -8.46
C GLY A 72 -0.31 -19.39 -7.46
N GLY A 73 0.83 -19.46 -6.77
CA GLY A 73 1.35 -18.44 -5.88
C GLY A 73 2.47 -17.62 -6.51
N PHE A 74 3.31 -17.03 -5.68
CA PHE A 74 4.47 -16.25 -6.13
C PHE A 74 5.54 -16.15 -5.05
N LEU A 75 6.78 -15.92 -5.48
CA LEU A 75 7.91 -15.61 -4.62
C LEU A 75 8.22 -14.13 -4.73
N VAL A 76 8.38 -13.46 -3.61
CA VAL A 76 8.83 -12.07 -3.53
C VAL A 76 10.14 -12.00 -2.78
N SER A 77 11.15 -11.42 -3.42
CA SER A 77 12.43 -11.07 -2.79
C SER A 77 12.64 -9.58 -2.88
N TRP A 78 12.89 -8.92 -1.77
CA TRP A 78 13.25 -7.51 -1.79
C TRP A 78 14.48 -7.26 -0.93
N SER A 79 15.30 -6.32 -1.38
CA SER A 79 16.42 -5.80 -0.62
C SER A 79 16.33 -4.28 -0.52
N THR A 80 16.79 -3.78 0.61
CA THR A 80 16.84 -2.35 0.89
C THR A 80 18.23 -2.01 1.39
N LEU A 81 18.94 -1.19 0.62
CA LEU A 81 20.19 -0.58 1.06
C LEU A 81 19.86 0.76 1.71
N GLN A 82 20.03 0.83 3.00
CA GLN A 82 19.83 2.04 3.79
C GLN A 82 21.12 2.82 3.86
N ARG A 83 21.09 4.09 3.44
CA ARG A 83 22.22 5.02 3.56
C ARG A 83 21.99 5.93 4.75
N GLN A 84 22.79 5.75 5.78
CA GLN A 84 22.70 6.50 7.05
C GLN A 84 23.74 7.62 7.09
N LYS A 85 23.90 8.33 5.99
CA LYS A 85 24.88 9.41 5.87
C LYS A 85 24.62 10.48 6.93
N GLY A 86 25.68 10.78 7.69
CA GLY A 86 25.64 11.81 8.72
C GLY A 86 25.33 11.33 10.15
N ASN A 87 24.92 10.06 10.33
CA ASN A 87 24.77 9.48 11.66
C ASN A 87 26.08 8.85 12.15
N PRO A 88 26.82 9.47 13.10
CA PRO A 88 28.13 8.96 13.55
C PRO A 88 28.02 7.67 14.38
N LYS A 89 26.80 7.33 14.85
CA LYS A 89 26.53 6.14 15.68
C LYS A 89 26.05 4.92 14.88
N ALA A 90 25.88 5.06 13.56
CA ALA A 90 25.35 4.00 12.73
C ALA A 90 26.28 3.71 11.54
N PRO A 91 26.29 2.46 11.00
CA PRO A 91 27.01 2.14 9.78
C PRO A 91 26.59 3.05 8.63
N LEU A 92 27.52 3.40 7.75
CA LEU A 92 27.23 4.24 6.56
C LEU A 92 26.18 3.62 5.66
N GLU A 93 26.16 2.30 5.57
CA GLU A 93 25.23 1.53 4.77
C GLU A 93 24.80 0.26 5.50
N VAL A 94 23.51 -0.05 5.43
CA VAL A 94 22.92 -1.29 5.97
C VAL A 94 22.06 -1.95 4.89
N LEU A 95 22.43 -3.16 4.48
CA LEU A 95 21.65 -3.98 3.58
C LEU A 95 20.70 -4.88 4.39
N LYS A 96 19.40 -4.81 4.06
CA LYS A 96 18.38 -5.73 4.57
C LYS A 96 17.74 -6.45 3.40
N SER A 97 17.60 -7.76 3.50
CA SER A 97 16.95 -8.59 2.48
C SER A 97 15.90 -9.49 3.11
N THR A 98 14.82 -9.71 2.38
CA THR A 98 13.72 -10.58 2.78
C THR A 98 13.21 -11.32 1.56
N THR A 99 12.90 -12.61 1.73
CA THR A 99 12.27 -13.45 0.70
C THR A 99 11.08 -14.18 1.32
N VAL A 100 9.93 -14.12 0.66
CA VAL A 100 8.69 -14.77 1.10
C VAL A 100 8.05 -15.49 -0.08
N GLU A 101 7.75 -16.77 0.09
CA GLU A 101 6.93 -17.55 -0.84
C GLU A 101 5.47 -17.49 -0.38
N PHE A 102 4.58 -17.14 -1.32
CA PHE A 102 3.15 -17.03 -1.10
C PHE A 102 2.40 -18.13 -1.84
N VAL A 103 1.44 -18.75 -1.16
CA VAL A 103 0.52 -19.73 -1.71
C VAL A 103 -0.90 -19.18 -1.69
N PRO A 104 -1.77 -19.56 -2.67
CA PRO A 104 -3.15 -19.09 -2.69
C PRO A 104 -3.90 -19.38 -1.38
N ALA A 105 -4.70 -18.44 -0.93
CA ALA A 105 -5.65 -18.61 0.16
C ALA A 105 -7.05 -18.91 -0.39
N ILE A 106 -8.00 -19.23 0.50
CA ILE A 106 -9.39 -19.53 0.11
C ILE A 106 -10.09 -18.32 -0.53
N VAL A 107 -9.81 -17.11 -0.01
CA VAL A 107 -10.41 -15.88 -0.54
C VAL A 107 -9.71 -15.49 -1.85
N PRO A 108 -10.44 -15.24 -2.93
CA PRO A 108 -9.85 -14.83 -4.21
C PRO A 108 -8.93 -13.62 -4.08
N ASN A 109 -7.86 -13.58 -4.89
CA ASN A 109 -6.85 -12.52 -4.89
C ASN A 109 -6.17 -12.30 -3.53
N THR A 110 -6.12 -13.35 -2.70
CA THR A 110 -5.37 -13.36 -1.44
C THR A 110 -4.42 -14.55 -1.37
N TRP A 111 -3.32 -14.36 -0.67
CA TRP A 111 -2.28 -15.36 -0.47
C TRP A 111 -1.79 -15.33 0.98
N LYS A 112 -1.39 -16.47 1.50
CA LYS A 112 -0.67 -16.60 2.77
C LYS A 112 0.77 -16.97 2.50
N ALA A 113 1.67 -16.65 3.41
CA ALA A 113 3.02 -17.20 3.36
C ALA A 113 2.95 -18.73 3.43
N LYS A 114 3.81 -19.39 2.65
CA LYS A 114 3.94 -20.86 2.65
C LYS A 114 4.53 -21.36 3.96
N ALA A 115 5.50 -20.60 4.51
CA ALA A 115 6.11 -20.95 5.78
C ALA A 115 5.11 -20.74 6.93
N GLU A 116 4.99 -21.76 7.76
CA GLU A 116 4.26 -21.66 9.03
C GLU A 116 5.20 -21.07 10.08
N VAL A 117 4.75 -20.01 10.72
CA VAL A 117 5.54 -19.27 11.72
C VAL A 117 4.68 -18.97 12.94
N ASP A 118 5.32 -18.87 14.09
CA ASP A 118 4.70 -18.42 15.32
C ASP A 118 5.15 -16.98 15.64
N PRO A 119 4.28 -15.98 15.51
CA PRO A 119 4.61 -14.60 15.81
C PRO A 119 5.00 -14.35 17.28
N TYR A 120 4.54 -15.17 18.19
CA TYR A 120 4.87 -15.06 19.63
C TYR A 120 6.29 -15.56 19.95
N ASN A 121 6.87 -16.37 19.07
CA ASN A 121 8.25 -16.85 19.15
C ASN A 121 9.19 -16.11 18.16
N GLY A 122 8.87 -14.86 17.78
CA GLY A 122 9.69 -14.03 16.91
C GLY A 122 9.55 -14.35 15.42
N GLY A 123 8.63 -15.22 15.03
CA GLY A 123 8.28 -15.45 13.65
C GLY A 123 7.56 -14.25 13.03
N ILE A 124 7.69 -14.06 11.72
CA ILE A 124 6.97 -13.00 11.02
C ILE A 124 5.91 -13.62 10.12
N LEU A 125 4.65 -13.44 10.49
CA LEU A 125 3.51 -13.89 9.69
C LEU A 125 3.32 -12.93 8.52
N TYR A 126 3.31 -13.45 7.28
CA TYR A 126 3.04 -12.68 6.07
C TYR A 126 1.75 -13.12 5.39
N TRP A 127 1.04 -12.16 4.81
CA TRP A 127 -0.04 -12.40 3.87
C TRP A 127 -0.04 -11.32 2.77
N ALA A 128 -0.65 -11.64 1.65
CA ALA A 128 -0.76 -10.73 0.52
C ALA A 128 -2.18 -10.68 -0.02
N ARG A 129 -2.53 -9.56 -0.63
CA ARG A 129 -3.76 -9.40 -1.38
C ARG A 129 -3.55 -8.47 -2.57
N LEU A 130 -4.28 -8.75 -3.64
CA LEU A 130 -4.41 -7.84 -4.77
C LEU A 130 -5.77 -7.17 -4.67
N ASP A 131 -5.80 -5.87 -4.46
CA ASP A 131 -7.01 -5.07 -4.45
C ASP A 131 -7.01 -4.09 -5.63
N GLY A 132 -8.12 -3.41 -5.89
CA GLY A 132 -8.22 -2.45 -6.99
C GLY A 132 -7.19 -1.31 -6.94
N SER A 133 -6.45 -1.18 -5.83
CA SER A 133 -5.38 -0.18 -5.65
C SER A 133 -3.97 -0.76 -5.84
N GLY A 134 -3.81 -2.08 -5.90
CA GLY A 134 -2.52 -2.71 -6.12
C GLY A 134 -2.22 -3.94 -5.26
N LEU A 135 -0.97 -4.40 -5.30
CA LEU A 135 -0.48 -5.49 -4.46
C LEU A 135 -0.14 -4.96 -3.06
N VAL A 136 -0.79 -5.52 -2.05
CA VAL A 136 -0.55 -5.23 -0.65
C VAL A 136 0.01 -6.48 0.01
N ILE A 137 1.21 -6.38 0.56
CA ILE A 137 1.80 -7.40 1.43
C ILE A 137 1.80 -6.84 2.84
N SER A 138 1.32 -7.62 3.79
CA SER A 138 1.26 -7.26 5.20
C SER A 138 2.01 -8.28 6.03
N SER A 139 2.54 -7.86 7.17
CA SER A 139 3.14 -8.75 8.15
C SER A 139 2.75 -8.40 9.57
N PHE A 140 2.83 -9.39 10.43
CA PHE A 140 2.62 -9.29 11.86
C PHE A 140 3.69 -10.07 12.62
N THR A 141 4.19 -9.49 13.70
CA THR A 141 5.08 -10.16 14.65
C THR A 141 4.94 -9.53 16.04
N ILE A 142 5.37 -10.24 17.08
CA ILE A 142 5.64 -9.65 18.38
C ILE A 142 7.14 -9.39 18.45
N ASN A 143 7.52 -8.13 18.62
CA ASN A 143 8.93 -7.73 18.65
C ASN A 143 9.63 -8.13 19.96
N GLY A 144 10.93 -7.90 20.05
CA GLY A 144 11.74 -8.26 21.22
C GLY A 144 11.31 -7.59 22.54
N ASP A 145 10.55 -6.50 22.47
CA ASP A 145 9.97 -5.80 23.63
C ASP A 145 8.58 -6.32 24.00
N GLY A 146 8.11 -7.38 23.36
CA GLY A 146 6.76 -7.96 23.58
C GLY A 146 5.64 -7.13 22.93
N LYS A 147 5.95 -6.18 22.05
CA LYS A 147 4.96 -5.30 21.42
C LYS A 147 4.52 -5.83 20.07
N PRO A 148 3.22 -5.73 19.72
CA PRO A 148 2.73 -6.08 18.40
C PRO A 148 3.27 -5.10 17.37
N GLU A 149 3.81 -5.64 16.28
CA GLU A 149 4.32 -4.90 15.14
C GLU A 149 3.62 -5.32 13.86
N TYR A 150 3.07 -4.34 13.14
CA TYR A 150 2.39 -4.49 11.86
C TYR A 150 3.15 -3.73 10.79
N GLN A 151 3.45 -4.41 9.68
CA GLN A 151 4.05 -3.77 8.53
C GLN A 151 3.13 -3.94 7.33
N THR A 152 3.04 -2.90 6.50
CA THR A 152 2.28 -2.92 5.26
C THR A 152 3.13 -2.39 4.12
N TYR A 153 3.27 -3.19 3.06
CA TYR A 153 3.94 -2.85 1.81
C TYR A 153 2.89 -2.74 0.71
N ARG A 154 2.61 -1.54 0.25
CA ARG A 154 1.68 -1.29 -0.85
C ARG A 154 2.45 -0.97 -2.12
N ARG A 155 2.13 -1.66 -3.20
CA ARG A 155 2.77 -1.51 -4.50
C ARG A 155 1.70 -1.26 -5.56
N ARG A 156 1.81 -0.12 -6.26
CA ARG A 156 0.89 0.28 -7.33
C ARG A 156 1.65 0.42 -8.62
N ILE A 157 1.22 -0.25 -9.67
CA ILE A 157 1.84 -0.22 -11.00
C ILE A 157 1.13 0.80 -11.89
N SER A 158 1.91 1.52 -12.68
CA SER A 158 1.46 2.37 -13.77
C SER A 158 2.44 2.21 -14.92
N GLY A 159 2.12 1.35 -15.89
CA GLY A 159 3.03 0.98 -16.98
C GLY A 159 4.30 0.28 -16.48
N LYS A 160 5.46 0.86 -16.75
CA LYS A 160 6.76 0.35 -16.30
C LYS A 160 7.21 0.91 -14.95
N ASP A 161 6.39 1.72 -14.31
CA ASP A 161 6.68 2.33 -13.03
C ASP A 161 5.86 1.65 -11.92
N MET A 162 6.47 1.52 -10.74
CA MET A 162 5.81 1.03 -9.52
C MET A 162 6.02 2.06 -8.40
N ARG A 163 4.94 2.52 -7.80
CA ARG A 163 5.00 3.27 -6.55
C ARG A 163 5.02 2.31 -5.38
N LEU A 164 5.93 2.55 -4.46
CA LEU A 164 6.08 1.82 -3.21
C LEU A 164 5.68 2.72 -2.04
N GLU A 165 4.81 2.21 -1.18
CA GLU A 165 4.51 2.78 0.12
C GLU A 165 4.67 1.68 1.18
N PHE A 166 5.41 1.98 2.23
CA PHE A 166 5.59 1.12 3.39
C PHE A 166 5.19 1.87 4.64
N SER A 167 4.57 1.18 5.57
CA SER A 167 4.31 1.65 6.93
C SER A 167 4.64 0.59 7.95
N ASN A 168 5.17 1.02 9.09
CA ASN A 168 5.37 0.20 10.27
C ASN A 168 4.62 0.85 11.44
N VAL A 169 3.80 0.04 12.10
CA VAL A 169 3.03 0.41 13.28
C VAL A 169 3.42 -0.54 14.40
N THR A 170 3.94 0.00 15.50
CA THR A 170 4.29 -0.75 16.70
C THR A 170 3.44 -0.27 17.86
N ASP A 171 2.77 -1.18 18.55
CA ASP A 171 1.91 -0.86 19.70
C ASP A 171 0.89 0.26 19.37
N GLY A 172 0.27 0.18 18.17
CA GLY A 172 -0.72 1.13 17.69
C GLY A 172 -0.17 2.48 17.20
N LYS A 173 1.14 2.70 17.26
CA LYS A 173 1.77 3.96 16.83
C LYS A 173 2.56 3.79 15.53
N PHE A 174 2.45 4.76 14.63
CA PHE A 174 3.33 4.81 13.47
C PHE A 174 4.77 5.08 13.92
N VAL A 175 5.69 4.20 13.53
CA VAL A 175 7.12 4.35 13.85
C VAL A 175 7.95 4.64 12.61
N ARG A 176 7.48 4.22 11.41
CA ARG A 176 8.19 4.46 10.15
C ARG A 176 7.27 4.43 8.95
N THR A 177 7.53 5.33 8.02
CA THR A 177 6.95 5.30 6.68
C THR A 177 8.05 5.34 5.62
N VAL A 178 7.83 4.70 4.46
CA VAL A 178 8.75 4.75 3.31
C VAL A 178 7.92 4.99 2.06
N LYS A 179 8.35 5.94 1.24
CA LYS A 179 7.74 6.21 -0.07
C LYS A 179 8.81 6.19 -1.16
N GLY A 180 8.54 5.50 -2.24
CA GLY A 180 9.51 5.34 -3.32
C GLY A 180 8.89 5.05 -4.67
N ALA A 181 9.75 5.01 -5.67
CA ALA A 181 9.41 4.65 -7.03
C ALA A 181 10.45 3.66 -7.58
N LEU A 182 9.96 2.60 -8.21
CA LEU A 182 10.76 1.57 -8.84
C LEU A 182 10.43 1.53 -10.32
N LYS A 183 11.40 1.13 -11.14
CA LYS A 183 11.23 0.88 -12.57
C LYS A 183 11.41 -0.60 -12.85
N LYS A 184 10.62 -1.12 -13.78
CA LYS A 184 10.76 -2.49 -14.25
C LYS A 184 12.02 -2.61 -15.10
N LEU A 185 12.93 -3.50 -14.72
CA LEU A 185 14.15 -3.76 -15.45
C LEU A 185 13.91 -4.81 -16.55
N ARG A 186 13.22 -5.89 -16.20
CA ARG A 186 12.86 -6.99 -17.11
C ARG A 186 11.62 -7.72 -16.61
N SER A 187 10.89 -8.35 -17.53
CA SER A 187 9.83 -9.30 -17.23
C SER A 187 10.42 -10.71 -17.08
N ARG A 188 9.87 -11.53 -16.22
CA ARG A 188 10.23 -12.94 -15.99
C ARG A 188 9.00 -13.83 -16.21
#